data_bb9f58fcfd543e70b19b0cb2e8179499
#
_entry.id   bb9f58fcfd543e70b19b0cb2e8179499
#
_cell.length_a   1.000
_cell.length_b   1.000
_cell.length_c   1.000
_cell.angle_alpha   90.00
_cell.angle_beta   90.00
_cell.angle_gamma   90.00
#
_symmetry.space_group_name_H-M   'P 1'
#
loop_
_entity.id
_entity.type
_entity.pdbx_description
1 polymer ?
#
loop_
_entity_poly.entity_id
_entity_poly.type
_entity_poly.pdbx_seq_one_letter_code
_entity_poly.pdbx_strand_id
1 'polypeptide(L)'
;DEARIDAVVRQIRLRMNPHPAGQLTHNVPYLDGVPLSGLQHKYRETVLFFPSAGQSCHAYCTFCFRWPQFVGMDELKFDARSSQELTAYLRRHPEVTDILVTGGDPLVMSARALGEYLEPLLAPEFDHLQNIRIGTKSVAYWPQRFVSDKDSDDLLRVFFPGFQQTMTVA
;
A
#
# COMPACT_ATOMS: atom_id res chain seq x y z
N ASP A 1 -23.58 -3.29 26.91
CA ASP A 1 -23.86 -1.86 26.81
C ASP A 1 -23.04 -1.26 25.67
N GLU A 2 -23.68 -1.16 24.52
CA GLU A 2 -23.07 -0.77 23.24
C GLU A 2 -22.45 0.62 23.30
N ALA A 3 -23.13 1.57 23.94
CA ALA A 3 -22.64 2.95 24.11
C ALA A 3 -21.32 3.00 24.92
N ARG A 4 -21.14 2.09 25.86
CA ARG A 4 -19.92 2.01 26.66
C ARG A 4 -18.77 1.42 25.86
N ILE A 5 -19.06 0.45 25.01
CA ILE A 5 -18.08 -0.14 24.06
C ILE A 5 -17.63 0.94 23.07
N ASP A 6 -18.57 1.67 22.49
CA ASP A 6 -18.27 2.76 21.55
C ASP A 6 -17.42 3.88 22.20
N ALA A 7 -17.70 4.24 23.45
CA ALA A 7 -16.91 5.23 24.17
C ALA A 7 -15.47 4.77 24.38
N VAL A 8 -15.27 3.49 24.74
CA VAL A 8 -13.94 2.89 24.91
C VAL A 8 -13.20 2.81 23.58
N VAL A 9 -13.87 2.35 22.52
CA VAL A 9 -13.30 2.26 21.18
C VAL A 9 -12.87 3.64 20.67
N ARG A 10 -13.70 4.69 20.87
CA ARG A 10 -13.30 6.06 20.51
C ARG A 10 -12.07 6.53 21.27
N GLN A 11 -11.98 6.28 22.57
CA GLN A 11 -10.82 6.68 23.38
C GLN A 11 -9.55 5.96 22.93
N ILE A 12 -9.63 4.68 22.60
CA ILE A 12 -8.50 3.91 22.09
C ILE A 12 -8.06 4.48 20.74
N ARG A 13 -8.98 4.68 19.79
CA ARG A 13 -8.70 5.25 18.47
C ARG A 13 -8.02 6.62 18.54
N LEU A 14 -8.51 7.52 19.39
CA LEU A 14 -7.94 8.86 19.57
C LEU A 14 -6.54 8.84 20.19
N ARG A 15 -6.21 7.84 20.99
CA ARG A 15 -4.89 7.73 21.63
C ARG A 15 -3.85 7.03 20.78
N MET A 16 -4.25 6.15 19.88
CA MET A 16 -3.33 5.33 19.10
C MET A 16 -2.66 6.07 17.95
N ASN A 17 -3.32 7.09 17.40
CA ASN A 17 -2.72 7.95 16.36
C ASN A 17 -3.24 9.39 16.49
N PRO A 18 -2.51 10.25 17.18
CA PRO A 18 -2.96 11.63 17.44
C PRO A 18 -3.02 12.53 16.19
N HIS A 19 -2.38 12.15 15.07
CA HIS A 19 -2.24 13.03 13.89
C HIS A 19 -2.47 12.33 12.54
N PRO A 20 -3.65 11.71 12.31
CA PRO A 20 -3.92 11.04 11.03
C PRO A 20 -4.02 12.03 9.84
N ALA A 21 -4.38 13.29 10.08
CA ALA A 21 -4.61 14.29 9.03
C ALA A 21 -3.36 14.56 8.17
N GLY A 22 -2.16 14.47 8.74
CA GLY A 22 -0.92 14.64 7.99
C GLY A 22 -0.68 13.59 6.89
N GLN A 23 -1.40 12.49 6.92
CA GLN A 23 -1.31 11.44 5.90
C GLN A 23 -1.83 11.88 4.53
N LEU A 24 -2.72 12.86 4.48
CA LEU A 24 -3.32 13.39 3.24
C LEU A 24 -2.46 14.45 2.55
N THR A 25 -1.54 15.07 3.28
CA THR A 25 -0.85 16.28 2.82
C THR A 25 0.66 16.17 2.84
N HIS A 26 1.22 15.43 3.81
CA HIS A 26 2.67 15.37 3.97
C HIS A 26 3.31 14.43 2.94
N ASN A 27 4.31 14.95 2.24
CA ASN A 27 5.10 14.22 1.24
C ASN A 27 4.27 13.71 0.03
N VAL A 28 3.10 14.28 -0.20
CA VAL A 28 2.29 13.96 -1.38
C VAL A 28 2.96 14.63 -2.58
N PRO A 29 3.37 13.85 -3.60
CA PRO A 29 3.98 14.43 -4.79
C PRO A 29 2.90 15.04 -5.70
N TYR A 30 3.34 15.89 -6.63
CA TYR A 30 2.49 16.55 -7.60
C TYR A 30 2.91 16.17 -9.01
N LEU A 31 1.93 16.02 -9.89
CA LEU A 31 2.13 15.88 -11.33
C LEU A 31 1.29 16.96 -12.03
N ASP A 32 1.95 17.83 -12.79
CA ASP A 32 1.30 18.97 -13.50
C ASP A 32 0.46 19.86 -12.56
N GLY A 33 0.90 20.06 -11.33
CA GLY A 33 0.20 20.87 -10.32
C GLY A 33 -0.95 20.14 -9.61
N VAL A 34 -1.21 18.85 -9.92
CA VAL A 34 -2.24 18.03 -9.29
C VAL A 34 -1.58 17.12 -8.25
N PRO A 35 -2.06 17.09 -6.99
CA PRO A 35 -1.55 16.18 -6.00
C PRO A 35 -1.94 14.74 -6.33
N LEU A 36 -0.98 13.82 -6.21
CA LEU A 36 -1.18 12.40 -6.51
C LEU A 36 -1.68 11.66 -5.27
N SER A 37 -2.98 11.40 -5.22
CA SER A 37 -3.57 10.60 -4.15
C SER A 37 -2.98 9.19 -4.15
N GLY A 38 -2.71 8.66 -2.95
CA GLY A 38 -2.15 7.32 -2.81
C GLY A 38 -0.66 7.20 -3.10
N LEU A 39 0.05 8.34 -3.25
CA LEU A 39 1.51 8.37 -3.36
C LEU A 39 2.12 9.25 -2.27
N GLN A 40 3.23 8.80 -1.68
CA GLN A 40 4.07 9.63 -0.83
C GLN A 40 5.53 9.50 -1.25
N HIS A 41 6.19 10.63 -1.45
CA HIS A 41 7.60 10.70 -1.86
C HIS A 41 8.36 11.62 -0.91
N LYS A 42 8.96 11.03 0.12
CA LYS A 42 9.77 11.74 1.12
C LYS A 42 11.25 11.66 0.84
N TYR A 43 11.72 10.48 0.44
CA TYR A 43 13.12 10.18 0.19
C TYR A 43 13.36 10.10 -1.31
N ARG A 44 14.48 10.60 -1.78
CA ARG A 44 14.79 10.73 -3.20
C ARG A 44 14.56 9.45 -4.01
N GLU A 45 14.95 8.31 -3.47
CA GLU A 45 14.94 7.03 -4.16
C GLU A 45 13.66 6.20 -3.91
N THR A 46 12.82 6.60 -2.94
CA THR A 46 11.72 5.73 -2.46
C THR A 46 10.37 6.41 -2.53
N VAL A 47 9.44 5.79 -3.24
CA VAL A 47 8.01 6.16 -3.26
C VAL A 47 7.19 5.11 -2.52
N LEU A 48 6.28 5.57 -1.66
CA LEU A 48 5.24 4.73 -1.08
C LEU A 48 4.00 4.79 -1.98
N PHE A 49 3.43 3.63 -2.24
CA PHE A 49 2.23 3.48 -3.05
C PHE A 49 1.12 2.77 -2.28
N PHE A 50 -0.08 3.35 -2.28
CA PHE A 50 -1.23 2.92 -1.52
C PHE A 50 -2.38 2.52 -2.45
N PRO A 51 -2.40 1.27 -2.99
CA PRO A 51 -3.49 0.81 -3.84
C PRO A 51 -4.81 0.76 -3.07
N SER A 52 -5.89 1.28 -3.64
CA SER A 52 -7.20 1.35 -2.96
C SER A 52 -7.75 -0.03 -2.61
N ALA A 53 -7.54 -1.02 -3.46
CA ALA A 53 -7.96 -2.40 -3.19
C ALA A 53 -7.22 -3.06 -2.00
N GLY A 54 -6.04 -2.52 -1.62
CA GLY A 54 -5.22 -3.00 -0.51
C GLY A 54 -5.42 -2.21 0.79
N GLN A 55 -6.44 -1.34 0.90
CA GLN A 55 -6.66 -0.51 2.08
C GLN A 55 -7.47 -1.19 3.20
N SER A 56 -7.64 -2.50 3.16
CA SER A 56 -8.08 -3.31 4.29
C SER A 56 -6.89 -3.89 5.05
N CYS A 57 -7.07 -4.21 6.32
CA CYS A 57 -6.02 -4.85 7.12
C CYS A 57 -6.62 -5.80 8.13
N HIS A 58 -5.98 -6.95 8.32
CA HIS A 58 -6.37 -7.96 9.30
C HIS A 58 -5.51 -7.92 10.57
N ALA A 59 -4.39 -7.18 10.56
CA ALA A 59 -3.42 -7.21 11.66
C ALA A 59 -3.73 -6.21 12.79
N TYR A 60 -4.37 -5.07 12.50
CA TYR A 60 -4.74 -4.03 13.47
C TYR A 60 -3.63 -3.70 14.49
N CYS A 61 -2.41 -3.50 14.01
CA CYS A 61 -1.25 -3.21 14.86
C CYS A 61 -1.50 -1.97 15.73
N THR A 62 -1.16 -2.04 17.02
CA THR A 62 -1.39 -0.96 17.99
C THR A 62 -0.62 0.33 17.66
N PHE A 63 0.46 0.22 16.92
CA PHE A 63 1.30 1.34 16.44
C PHE A 63 0.95 1.80 15.02
N CYS A 64 -0.15 1.31 14.43
CA CYS A 64 -0.53 1.64 13.07
C CYS A 64 -0.99 3.10 12.95
N PHE A 65 -0.22 3.93 12.24
CA PHE A 65 -0.60 5.33 11.98
C PHE A 65 -1.61 5.46 10.82
N ARG A 66 -1.83 4.37 10.05
CA ARG A 66 -2.77 4.31 8.92
C ARG A 66 -4.14 3.72 9.27
N TRP A 67 -4.37 3.41 10.52
CA TRP A 67 -5.62 2.84 10.97
C TRP A 67 -6.90 3.58 10.51
N PRO A 68 -6.92 4.93 10.33
CA PRO A 68 -8.12 5.62 9.87
C PRO A 68 -8.58 5.20 8.48
N GLN A 69 -7.66 4.74 7.63
CA GLN A 69 -7.97 4.38 6.24
C GLN A 69 -8.84 3.12 6.10
N PHE A 70 -8.88 2.26 7.10
CA PHE A 70 -9.63 1.01 7.08
C PHE A 70 -10.64 0.83 8.21
N VAL A 71 -10.94 1.90 8.96
CA VAL A 71 -11.95 1.88 10.02
C VAL A 71 -13.14 2.80 9.75
N GLY A 72 -13.39 3.15 8.48
CA GLY A 72 -14.56 3.91 8.06
C GLY A 72 -14.46 5.44 8.28
N MET A 73 -13.26 5.99 8.26
CA MET A 73 -13.02 7.45 8.24
C MET A 73 -12.73 7.89 6.80
N ASP A 74 -13.79 7.99 5.99
CA ASP A 74 -13.66 8.26 4.55
C ASP A 74 -12.93 9.56 4.23
N GLU A 75 -13.04 10.57 5.10
CA GLU A 75 -12.36 11.85 4.98
C GLU A 75 -10.83 11.75 5.12
N LEU A 76 -10.33 10.62 5.63
CA LEU A 76 -8.89 10.36 5.79
C LEU A 76 -8.37 9.30 4.83
N LYS A 77 -9.18 8.86 3.87
CA LYS A 77 -8.74 7.93 2.84
C LYS A 77 -7.73 8.60 1.92
N PHE A 78 -6.62 7.90 1.73
CA PHE A 78 -5.53 8.32 0.87
C PHE A 78 -5.03 7.10 0.10
N ASP A 79 -5.56 6.90 -1.09
CA ASP A 79 -5.28 5.73 -1.90
C ASP A 79 -5.35 6.06 -3.41
N ALA A 80 -4.76 5.16 -4.22
CA ALA A 80 -4.76 5.22 -5.67
C ALA A 80 -5.60 4.09 -6.25
N ARG A 81 -6.52 4.41 -7.16
CA ARG A 81 -7.39 3.43 -7.82
C ARG A 81 -6.69 2.59 -8.88
N SER A 82 -5.60 3.11 -9.44
CA SER A 82 -4.79 2.43 -10.45
C SER A 82 -3.32 2.84 -10.31
N SER A 83 -2.42 2.14 -11.02
CA SER A 83 -1.01 2.49 -11.10
C SER A 83 -0.69 3.57 -12.15
N GLN A 84 -1.68 4.10 -12.87
CA GLN A 84 -1.45 5.05 -13.96
C GLN A 84 -0.75 6.34 -13.50
N GLU A 85 -1.19 6.91 -12.38
CA GLU A 85 -0.57 8.13 -11.82
C GLU A 85 0.86 7.84 -11.34
N LEU A 86 1.07 6.68 -10.72
CA LEU A 86 2.40 6.24 -10.30
C LEU A 86 3.32 6.09 -11.51
N THR A 87 2.91 5.39 -12.57
CA THR A 87 3.74 5.21 -13.77
C THR A 87 4.01 6.53 -14.48
N ALA A 88 3.03 7.44 -14.56
CA ALA A 88 3.23 8.77 -15.10
C ALA A 88 4.24 9.58 -14.28
N TYR A 89 4.20 9.45 -12.96
CA TYR A 89 5.14 10.08 -12.05
C TYR A 89 6.55 9.52 -12.23
N LEU A 90 6.71 8.20 -12.24
CA LEU A 90 7.99 7.51 -12.38
C LEU A 90 8.73 7.86 -13.69
N ARG A 91 8.01 8.05 -14.81
CA ARG A 91 8.60 8.49 -16.08
C ARG A 91 9.35 9.82 -15.96
N ARG A 92 8.95 10.67 -15.03
CA ARG A 92 9.58 11.99 -14.78
C ARG A 92 10.57 11.96 -13.62
N HIS A 93 10.64 10.85 -12.89
CA HIS A 93 11.45 10.69 -11.69
C HIS A 93 12.33 9.45 -11.76
N PRO A 94 13.33 9.41 -12.68
CA PRO A 94 14.24 8.26 -12.82
C PRO A 94 15.15 8.05 -11.61
N GLU A 95 15.20 9.01 -10.68
CA GLU A 95 15.88 8.86 -9.38
C GLU A 95 15.16 7.94 -8.43
N VAL A 96 13.89 7.62 -8.67
CA VAL A 96 13.12 6.66 -7.86
C VAL A 96 13.50 5.25 -8.29
N THR A 97 14.21 4.54 -7.43
CA THR A 97 14.68 3.17 -7.66
C THR A 97 13.97 2.13 -6.81
N ASP A 98 13.11 2.60 -5.89
CA ASP A 98 12.46 1.74 -4.89
C ASP A 98 11.01 2.15 -4.68
N ILE A 99 10.11 1.19 -4.76
CA ILE A 99 8.69 1.38 -4.49
C ILE A 99 8.30 0.48 -3.30
N LEU A 100 7.64 1.06 -2.31
CA LEU A 100 7.01 0.33 -1.23
C LEU A 100 5.49 0.34 -1.41
N VAL A 101 4.92 -0.77 -1.85
CA VAL A 101 3.47 -0.98 -1.89
C VAL A 101 2.98 -1.30 -0.49
N THR A 102 2.09 -0.47 0.03
CA THR A 102 1.63 -0.53 1.43
C THR A 102 0.22 0.03 1.56
N GLY A 103 -0.26 0.24 2.77
CA GLY A 103 -1.59 0.80 3.03
C GLY A 103 -2.22 0.19 4.25
N GLY A 104 -3.32 -0.54 4.11
CA GLY A 104 -3.79 -1.52 5.08
C GLY A 104 -2.83 -2.72 5.05
N ASP A 105 -3.17 -3.72 4.25
CA ASP A 105 -2.24 -4.79 3.89
C ASP A 105 -2.42 -5.15 2.41
N PRO A 106 -1.41 -4.96 1.54
CA PRO A 106 -1.54 -5.22 0.11
C PRO A 106 -1.93 -6.67 -0.23
N LEU A 107 -1.60 -7.64 0.62
CA LEU A 107 -1.92 -9.04 0.35
C LEU A 107 -3.35 -9.45 0.72
N VAL A 108 -4.20 -8.52 1.17
CA VAL A 108 -5.66 -8.74 1.21
C VAL A 108 -6.27 -8.67 -0.19
N MET A 109 -5.58 -8.07 -1.14
CA MET A 109 -5.98 -8.10 -2.55
C MET A 109 -5.94 -9.53 -3.10
N SER A 110 -6.82 -9.83 -4.07
CA SER A 110 -6.63 -11.03 -4.88
C SER A 110 -5.33 -10.95 -5.68
N ALA A 111 -4.77 -12.08 -6.07
CA ALA A 111 -3.58 -12.15 -6.91
C ALA A 111 -3.76 -11.33 -8.20
N ARG A 112 -4.94 -11.41 -8.83
CA ARG A 112 -5.30 -10.62 -10.00
C ARG A 112 -5.22 -9.12 -9.73
N ALA A 113 -5.88 -8.64 -8.65
CA ALA A 113 -5.89 -7.21 -8.34
C ALA A 113 -4.48 -6.69 -8.02
N LEU A 114 -3.67 -7.48 -7.32
CA LEU A 114 -2.27 -7.15 -7.06
C LEU A 114 -1.48 -7.06 -8.36
N GLY A 115 -1.66 -8.02 -9.27
CA GLY A 115 -1.03 -8.04 -10.60
C GLY A 115 -1.37 -6.79 -11.40
N GLU A 116 -2.64 -6.38 -11.44
CA GLU A 116 -3.09 -5.17 -12.16
C GLU A 116 -2.38 -3.89 -11.69
N TYR A 117 -1.94 -3.83 -10.42
CA TYR A 117 -1.12 -2.71 -9.92
C TYR A 117 0.37 -2.86 -10.22
N LEU A 118 0.90 -4.08 -10.21
CA LEU A 118 2.34 -4.32 -10.31
C LEU A 118 2.84 -4.49 -11.75
N GLU A 119 2.08 -5.16 -12.63
CA GLU A 119 2.49 -5.44 -14.00
C GLU A 119 2.94 -4.19 -14.78
N PRO A 120 2.25 -3.03 -14.68
CA PRO A 120 2.69 -1.83 -15.39
C PRO A 120 4.08 -1.33 -14.95
N LEU A 121 4.51 -1.65 -13.72
CA LEU A 121 5.82 -1.25 -13.19
C LEU A 121 6.99 -2.11 -13.73
N LEU A 122 6.67 -3.21 -14.39
CA LEU A 122 7.64 -4.13 -14.97
C LEU A 122 7.94 -3.80 -16.44
N ALA A 123 7.33 -2.76 -16.99
CA ALA A 123 7.60 -2.34 -18.36
C ALA A 123 9.06 -1.90 -18.50
N PRO A 124 9.71 -2.16 -19.66
CA PRO A 124 11.12 -1.84 -19.88
C PRO A 124 11.49 -0.37 -19.65
N GLU A 125 10.52 0.52 -19.75
CA GLU A 125 10.73 1.95 -19.46
C GLU A 125 11.03 2.26 -17.98
N PHE A 126 10.78 1.29 -17.07
CA PHE A 126 11.04 1.38 -15.64
C PHE A 126 12.21 0.49 -15.20
N ASP A 127 13.19 0.23 -16.07
CA ASP A 127 14.40 -0.55 -15.77
C ASP A 127 15.29 0.08 -14.67
N HIS A 128 15.07 1.37 -14.38
CA HIS A 128 15.68 2.07 -13.25
C HIS A 128 15.13 1.63 -11.89
N LEU A 129 13.94 1.00 -11.83
CA LEU A 129 13.40 0.44 -10.59
C LEU A 129 14.18 -0.82 -10.21
N GLN A 130 14.85 -0.74 -9.06
CA GLN A 130 15.66 -1.86 -8.53
C GLN A 130 14.86 -2.73 -7.58
N ASN A 131 13.90 -2.14 -6.86
CA ASN A 131 13.12 -2.82 -5.83
C ASN A 131 11.65 -2.45 -5.91
N ILE A 132 10.79 -3.47 -5.87
CA ILE A 132 9.37 -3.35 -5.55
C ILE A 132 9.14 -4.15 -4.27
N ARG A 133 8.89 -3.45 -3.17
CA ARG A 133 8.66 -4.04 -1.85
C ARG A 133 7.18 -4.06 -1.52
N ILE A 134 6.73 -5.09 -0.83
CA ILE A 134 5.34 -5.22 -0.35
C ILE A 134 5.36 -5.27 1.17
N GLY A 135 4.80 -4.24 1.80
CA GLY A 135 4.65 -4.16 3.24
C GLY A 135 3.42 -4.95 3.71
N THR A 136 3.63 -6.11 4.31
CA THR A 136 2.53 -6.99 4.72
C THR A 136 2.77 -7.65 6.07
N LYS A 137 1.68 -7.96 6.75
CA LYS A 137 1.63 -8.84 7.93
C LYS A 137 1.06 -10.22 7.62
N SER A 138 0.64 -10.46 6.38
CA SER A 138 -0.01 -11.72 5.99
C SER A 138 0.87 -12.93 6.22
N VAL A 139 2.19 -12.82 6.11
CA VAL A 139 3.10 -13.93 6.40
C VAL A 139 2.91 -14.48 7.82
N ALA A 140 2.68 -13.60 8.80
CA ALA A 140 2.51 -13.98 10.20
C ALA A 140 1.04 -14.22 10.60
N TYR A 141 0.11 -13.44 10.04
CA TYR A 141 -1.29 -13.44 10.48
C TYR A 141 -2.23 -14.24 9.59
N TRP A 142 -1.80 -14.53 8.36
CA TRP A 142 -2.60 -15.27 7.37
C TRP A 142 -1.70 -16.11 6.46
N PRO A 143 -0.96 -17.09 6.99
CA PRO A 143 -0.04 -17.92 6.20
C PRO A 143 -0.75 -18.74 5.12
N GLN A 144 -2.04 -19.05 5.29
CA GLN A 144 -2.88 -19.73 4.29
C GLN A 144 -2.91 -18.94 2.96
N ARG A 145 -2.73 -17.63 2.99
CA ARG A 145 -2.66 -16.75 1.82
C ARG A 145 -1.64 -17.23 0.78
N PHE A 146 -0.58 -17.92 1.24
CA PHE A 146 0.51 -18.39 0.39
C PHE A 146 0.45 -19.88 0.08
N VAL A 147 -0.41 -20.63 0.76
CA VAL A 147 -0.36 -22.11 0.73
C VAL A 147 -1.65 -22.74 0.26
N SER A 148 -2.79 -22.24 0.72
CA SER A 148 -4.08 -22.94 0.55
C SER A 148 -5.26 -22.06 0.15
N ASP A 149 -5.09 -20.75 0.06
CA ASP A 149 -6.12 -19.86 -0.48
C ASP A 149 -6.39 -20.19 -1.95
N LYS A 150 -7.61 -19.91 -2.39
CA LYS A 150 -8.08 -20.26 -3.74
C LYS A 150 -7.23 -19.68 -4.89
N ASP A 151 -6.48 -18.61 -4.64
CA ASP A 151 -5.60 -17.94 -5.60
C ASP A 151 -4.14 -17.89 -5.13
N SER A 152 -3.74 -18.79 -4.20
CA SER A 152 -2.36 -18.85 -3.67
C SER A 152 -1.33 -19.11 -4.76
N ASP A 153 -1.61 -20.03 -5.68
CA ASP A 153 -0.71 -20.34 -6.80
C ASP A 153 -0.55 -19.15 -7.74
N ASP A 154 -1.64 -18.42 -8.01
CA ASP A 154 -1.58 -17.22 -8.83
C ASP A 154 -0.83 -16.08 -8.11
N LEU A 155 -1.01 -15.97 -6.79
CA LEU A 155 -0.24 -15.03 -5.98
C LEU A 155 1.26 -15.32 -6.06
N LEU A 156 1.65 -16.58 -5.92
CA LEU A 156 3.05 -16.98 -6.06
C LEU A 156 3.60 -16.67 -7.45
N ARG A 157 2.78 -16.80 -8.50
CA ARG A 157 3.18 -16.39 -9.86
C ARG A 157 3.39 -14.89 -10.00
N VAL A 158 2.61 -14.05 -9.29
CA VAL A 158 2.87 -12.61 -9.25
C VAL A 158 4.25 -12.29 -8.66
N PHE A 159 4.73 -13.11 -7.70
CA PHE A 159 6.04 -12.91 -7.08
C PHE A 159 7.20 -13.53 -7.86
N PHE A 160 7.01 -14.66 -8.54
CA PHE A 160 8.11 -15.50 -9.03
C PHE A 160 8.31 -15.60 -10.55
N PRO A 161 7.36 -15.40 -11.46
CA PRO A 161 7.65 -15.57 -12.87
C PRO A 161 8.08 -14.27 -13.55
N GLY A 162 9.32 -14.19 -13.90
CA GLY A 162 9.87 -13.14 -14.75
C GLY A 162 10.32 -11.88 -14.03
N PHE A 163 10.24 -11.82 -12.71
CA PHE A 163 10.84 -10.74 -11.95
C PHE A 163 12.36 -10.88 -11.94
N GLN A 164 13.02 -10.20 -12.86
CA GLN A 164 14.47 -9.96 -12.76
C GLN A 164 14.79 -8.93 -11.67
N GLN A 165 13.79 -8.29 -11.13
CA GLN A 165 13.87 -7.33 -10.00
C GLN A 165 13.57 -8.04 -8.69
N THR A 166 14.32 -7.71 -7.65
CA THR A 166 14.18 -8.35 -6.35
C THR A 166 12.93 -7.86 -5.65
N MET A 167 11.91 -8.70 -5.49
CA MET A 167 10.81 -8.40 -4.58
C MET A 167 11.18 -8.80 -3.16
N THR A 168 11.05 -7.86 -2.25
CA THR A 168 11.27 -8.10 -0.82
C THR A 168 9.96 -7.92 -0.06
N VAL A 169 9.57 -8.93 0.70
CA VAL A 169 8.48 -8.83 1.67
C VAL A 169 9.04 -8.18 2.94
N ALA A 170 8.50 -7.04 3.31
CA ALA A 170 8.94 -6.24 4.45
C ALA A 170 7.93 -6.27 5.61
#